data_fdc9b213fe6aa52e89452c61fb651052
#
_entry.id   fdc9b213fe6aa52e89452c61fb651052
#
_cell.length_a   1.000
_cell.length_b   1.000
_cell.length_c   1.000
_cell.angle_alpha   90.00
_cell.angle_beta   90.00
_cell.angle_gamma   90.00
#
_symmetry.space_group_name_H-M   'P 1'
#
loop_
_entity.id
_entity.type
_entity.pdbx_description
1 polymer ?
#
loop_
_entity_poly.entity_id
_entity_poly.type
_entity_poly.pdbx_seq_one_letter_code
_entity_poly.pdbx_strand_id
1 'polypeptide(L)'
;MGLQVGPTQTPAQVAEEELGIVNLDAVSQQLAVDYLVPFAVDKRNLCPAFPPKPVINQMIKRGEPFEFQLIVTPKPDYELTSYEPVSITVPAFKFDEAMVDEQLRMVLESYASYVRCDPHPLGENDAARIKVEATQGGKPHKNLSTDGRTYIMGMNLLPEGFEKNLLGMTEGDSKSFSFDIPGAEEGTDPIECTVTVLECQCKKVPELTDEWVEQNIPMLNNAEALRASIREALLAQQQAQYREMQLSMVADELARRFEGAIADEVYESMRDTLMQNVKGSLAQQGLQFDEFVAMQGGIQQFSMMLMVQARQMLVQGYALDALFRHEKMTLDDEDIMAACRAMNPADPTTARRQMEGNGQAFVLRETAGRLKANRWLLEHADITISDEQPEAEKPE
;
A
#
# COMPACT_ATOMS: atom_id res chain seq x y z
N MET A 1 28.57 11.72 0.98
CA MET A 1 29.53 12.24 -0.03
C MET A 1 30.41 13.26 0.69
N GLY A 2 31.74 13.16 0.53
CA GLY A 2 32.65 14.15 1.11
C GLY A 2 32.73 15.37 0.20
N LEU A 3 32.26 16.53 0.65
CA LEU A 3 32.39 17.80 -0.04
C LEU A 3 33.88 18.21 -0.02
N GLN A 4 34.44 18.58 -1.19
CA GLN A 4 35.81 19.10 -1.30
C GLN A 4 35.77 20.61 -1.04
N VAL A 5 36.48 21.06 -0.02
CA VAL A 5 36.58 22.48 0.35
C VAL A 5 37.81 23.09 -0.31
N GLY A 6 37.61 24.11 -1.15
CA GLY A 6 38.70 24.86 -1.75
C GLY A 6 39.48 25.72 -0.71
N PRO A 7 40.71 26.15 -1.04
CA PRO A 7 41.60 26.86 -0.09
C PRO A 7 41.08 28.21 0.40
N THR A 8 40.08 28.80 -0.26
CA THR A 8 39.48 30.11 0.09
C THR A 8 38.01 30.01 0.53
N GLN A 9 37.42 28.79 0.57
CA GLN A 9 36.02 28.57 0.91
C GLN A 9 35.90 28.01 2.33
N THR A 10 34.84 28.36 3.03
CA THR A 10 34.48 27.69 4.27
C THR A 10 33.62 26.44 3.96
N PRO A 11 33.65 25.40 4.81
CA PRO A 11 32.79 24.23 4.61
C PRO A 11 31.30 24.60 4.48
N ALA A 12 30.85 25.66 5.14
CA ALA A 12 29.47 26.15 5.06
C ALA A 12 29.16 26.70 3.65
N GLN A 13 30.03 27.52 3.08
CA GLN A 13 29.86 28.09 1.74
C GLN A 13 29.81 26.99 0.66
N VAL A 14 30.68 25.99 0.75
CA VAL A 14 30.66 24.87 -0.17
C VAL A 14 29.36 24.07 -0.05
N ALA A 15 28.86 23.85 1.17
CA ALA A 15 27.59 23.15 1.37
C ALA A 15 26.40 23.97 0.85
N GLU A 16 26.40 25.29 1.02
CA GLU A 16 25.36 26.17 0.48
C GLU A 16 25.35 26.17 -1.04
N GLU A 17 26.51 26.25 -1.69
CA GLU A 17 26.65 26.25 -3.14
C GLU A 17 26.27 24.90 -3.76
N GLU A 18 26.77 23.79 -3.21
CA GLU A 18 26.56 22.43 -3.79
C GLU A 18 25.14 21.87 -3.51
N LEU A 19 24.54 22.25 -2.39
CA LEU A 19 23.19 21.81 -2.04
C LEU A 19 22.11 22.82 -2.47
N GLY A 20 22.50 23.97 -3.02
CA GLY A 20 21.56 25.03 -3.40
C GLY A 20 20.83 25.67 -2.21
N ILE A 21 21.45 25.65 -1.02
CA ILE A 21 20.87 26.16 0.23
C ILE A 21 21.21 27.63 0.36
N VAL A 22 20.18 28.49 0.52
CA VAL A 22 20.38 29.96 0.68
C VAL A 22 20.88 30.35 2.08
N ASN A 23 20.57 29.55 3.11
CA ASN A 23 20.96 29.81 4.50
C ASN A 23 21.13 28.48 5.24
N LEU A 24 22.37 28.02 5.37
CA LEU A 24 22.70 26.75 6.02
C LEU A 24 22.34 26.73 7.51
N ASP A 25 22.50 27.87 8.21
CA ASP A 25 22.20 27.94 9.64
C ASP A 25 20.69 27.77 9.90
N ALA A 26 19.85 28.40 9.08
CA ALA A 26 18.39 28.25 9.18
C ALA A 26 17.95 26.82 8.90
N VAL A 27 18.51 26.16 7.87
CA VAL A 27 18.20 24.74 7.54
C VAL A 27 18.71 23.83 8.66
N SER A 28 19.92 24.07 9.17
CA SER A 28 20.48 23.28 10.28
C SER A 28 19.65 23.42 11.54
N GLN A 29 19.16 24.63 11.83
CA GLN A 29 18.27 24.87 12.96
C GLN A 29 16.95 24.12 12.83
N GLN A 30 16.34 24.18 11.65
CA GLN A 30 15.09 23.43 11.39
C GLN A 30 15.30 21.91 11.56
N LEU A 31 16.35 21.37 10.95
CA LEU A 31 16.69 19.95 11.09
C LEU A 31 16.98 19.54 12.54
N ALA A 32 17.67 20.41 13.32
CA ALA A 32 17.93 20.15 14.73
C ALA A 32 16.64 20.13 15.55
N VAL A 33 15.72 21.04 15.28
CA VAL A 33 14.42 21.10 15.95
C VAL A 33 13.59 19.86 15.58
N ASP A 34 13.47 19.54 14.29
CA ASP A 34 12.70 18.41 13.80
C ASP A 34 13.21 17.07 14.40
N TYR A 35 14.54 16.97 14.58
CA TYR A 35 15.16 15.81 15.22
C TYR A 35 14.92 15.76 16.73
N LEU A 36 15.04 16.90 17.45
CA LEU A 36 15.00 16.94 18.91
C LEU A 36 13.58 16.91 19.49
N VAL A 37 12.58 17.43 18.78
CA VAL A 37 11.19 17.53 19.25
C VAL A 37 10.61 16.17 19.64
N PRO A 38 10.70 15.10 18.82
CA PRO A 38 10.18 13.79 19.17
C PRO A 38 10.81 13.22 20.44
N PHE A 39 12.14 13.36 20.61
CA PHE A 39 12.84 12.90 21.82
C PHE A 39 12.43 13.67 23.08
N ALA A 40 12.17 14.97 22.95
CA ALA A 40 11.70 15.79 24.08
C ALA A 40 10.30 15.34 24.54
N VAL A 41 9.42 15.04 23.60
CA VAL A 41 8.07 14.51 23.84
C VAL A 41 8.14 13.13 24.49
N ASP A 42 8.93 12.21 23.93
CA ASP A 42 9.09 10.86 24.44
C ASP A 42 9.69 10.83 25.84
N LYS A 43 10.76 11.61 26.09
CA LYS A 43 11.40 11.71 27.40
C LYS A 43 10.45 12.18 28.51
N ARG A 44 9.44 12.97 28.16
CA ARG A 44 8.41 13.44 29.08
C ARG A 44 7.19 12.52 29.14
N ASN A 45 7.20 11.45 28.37
CA ASN A 45 6.07 10.52 28.22
C ASN A 45 4.77 11.24 27.89
N LEU A 46 4.84 12.25 27.00
CA LEU A 46 3.70 13.01 26.55
C LEU A 46 3.09 12.36 25.31
N CYS A 47 1.79 12.48 25.16
CA CYS A 47 1.05 12.08 23.96
C CYS A 47 0.39 13.33 23.37
N PRO A 48 1.00 13.97 22.34
CA PRO A 48 0.46 15.20 21.76
C PRO A 48 -0.84 14.94 21.01
N ALA A 49 -1.81 15.85 21.12
CA ALA A 49 -3.04 15.82 20.32
C ALA A 49 -2.78 16.17 18.85
N PHE A 50 -1.79 17.01 18.59
CA PHE A 50 -1.30 17.42 17.27
C PHE A 50 0.17 17.80 17.33
N PRO A 51 0.85 18.00 16.19
CA PRO A 51 2.29 18.27 16.18
C PRO A 51 2.71 19.40 17.12
N PRO A 52 3.70 19.17 18.00
CA PRO A 52 4.18 20.19 18.92
C PRO A 52 4.71 21.44 18.20
N LYS A 53 4.50 22.62 18.78
CA LYS A 53 4.95 23.88 18.19
C LYS A 53 6.25 24.32 18.85
N PRO A 54 7.40 24.34 18.12
CA PRO A 54 8.64 24.90 18.64
C PRO A 54 8.60 26.42 18.65
N VAL A 55 9.05 27.04 19.75
CA VAL A 55 9.27 28.47 19.88
C VAL A 55 10.77 28.70 20.00
N ILE A 56 11.33 29.30 18.96
CA ILE A 56 12.78 29.51 18.81
C ILE A 56 13.08 30.97 19.03
N ASN A 57 13.84 31.26 20.08
CA ASN A 57 14.18 32.65 20.47
C ASN A 57 15.60 33.06 20.05
N GLN A 58 16.41 32.10 19.60
CA GLN A 58 17.78 32.35 19.17
C GLN A 58 18.18 31.47 18.00
N MET A 59 19.04 31.99 17.14
CA MET A 59 19.61 31.18 16.05
C MET A 59 20.65 30.21 16.59
N ILE A 60 20.71 29.01 15.97
CA ILE A 60 21.74 28.02 16.27
C ILE A 60 23.13 28.61 15.95
N LYS A 61 24.10 28.38 16.85
CA LYS A 61 25.49 28.79 16.65
C LYS A 61 26.42 27.60 16.91
N ARG A 62 27.41 27.47 16.06
CA ARG A 62 28.37 26.39 16.16
C ARG A 62 29.18 26.46 17.46
N GLY A 63 29.17 25.40 18.26
CA GLY A 63 29.91 25.28 19.51
C GLY A 63 29.22 25.93 20.72
N GLU A 64 28.03 26.50 20.55
CA GLU A 64 27.18 27.01 21.63
C GLU A 64 26.00 26.07 21.89
N PRO A 65 25.49 26.02 23.15
CA PRO A 65 24.24 25.31 23.44
C PRO A 65 23.07 25.93 22.66
N PHE A 66 22.20 25.12 22.10
CA PHE A 66 20.98 25.55 21.44
C PHE A 66 19.78 25.21 22.33
N GLU A 67 19.01 26.23 22.70
CA GLU A 67 17.82 26.11 23.53
C GLU A 67 16.59 26.62 22.80
N PHE A 68 15.51 25.88 22.89
CA PHE A 68 14.19 26.27 22.39
C PHE A 68 13.09 25.79 23.32
N GLN A 69 11.93 26.41 23.25
CA GLN A 69 10.75 26.00 23.99
C GLN A 69 9.86 25.18 23.10
N LEU A 70 9.17 24.21 23.68
CA LEU A 70 8.23 23.37 22.99
C LEU A 70 6.84 23.48 23.63
N ILE A 71 5.88 23.98 22.86
CA ILE A 71 4.48 24.02 23.27
C ILE A 71 3.84 22.68 22.84
N VAL A 72 3.45 21.87 23.80
CA VAL A 72 2.79 20.59 23.59
C VAL A 72 1.37 20.69 24.13
N THR A 73 0.39 20.42 23.30
CA THR A 73 -0.99 20.23 23.74
C THR A 73 -1.21 18.75 23.94
N PRO A 74 -1.34 18.29 25.21
CA PRO A 74 -1.59 16.87 25.47
C PRO A 74 -2.98 16.49 24.98
N LYS A 75 -3.16 15.21 24.66
CA LYS A 75 -4.49 14.65 24.40
C LYS A 75 -5.32 14.78 25.68
N PRO A 76 -6.56 15.27 25.58
CA PRO A 76 -7.48 15.22 26.70
C PRO A 76 -7.82 13.77 27.10
N ASP A 77 -8.03 13.56 28.40
CA ASP A 77 -8.57 12.30 28.88
C ASP A 77 -10.09 12.32 28.67
N TYR A 78 -10.52 11.67 27.62
CA TYR A 78 -11.94 11.49 27.32
C TYR A 78 -12.51 10.31 28.08
N GLU A 79 -13.81 10.36 28.34
CA GLU A 79 -14.56 9.29 29.00
C GLU A 79 -15.61 8.71 28.06
N LEU A 80 -16.17 7.58 28.43
CA LEU A 80 -17.26 6.92 27.73
C LEU A 80 -18.54 6.99 28.57
N THR A 81 -19.68 7.04 27.92
CA THR A 81 -21.00 6.96 28.60
C THR A 81 -21.20 5.63 29.32
N SER A 82 -20.52 4.56 28.88
CA SER A 82 -20.57 3.24 29.51
C SER A 82 -19.34 2.42 29.13
N TYR A 83 -18.86 1.63 30.08
CA TYR A 83 -17.78 0.63 29.92
C TYR A 83 -18.31 -0.82 29.97
N GLU A 84 -19.61 -1.01 29.97
CA GLU A 84 -20.26 -2.32 29.88
C GLU A 84 -19.83 -3.03 28.57
N PRO A 85 -19.87 -4.37 28.50
CA PRO A 85 -19.58 -5.10 27.27
C PRO A 85 -20.34 -4.55 26.07
N VAL A 86 -19.68 -4.52 24.92
CA VAL A 86 -20.35 -4.14 23.66
C VAL A 86 -21.01 -5.35 23.05
N SER A 87 -22.14 -5.13 22.35
CA SER A 87 -22.84 -6.21 21.65
C SER A 87 -22.70 -6.00 20.15
N ILE A 88 -22.23 -7.01 19.43
CA ILE A 88 -22.12 -6.98 17.98
C ILE A 88 -22.83 -8.18 17.36
N THR A 89 -23.32 -7.99 16.13
CA THR A 89 -23.87 -9.08 15.33
C THR A 89 -22.98 -9.29 14.11
N VAL A 90 -22.40 -10.49 13.96
CA VAL A 90 -21.49 -10.84 12.89
C VAL A 90 -22.06 -11.99 12.05
N PRO A 91 -21.80 -12.04 10.73
CA PRO A 91 -22.15 -13.20 9.92
C PRO A 91 -21.38 -14.44 10.38
N ALA A 92 -21.95 -15.63 10.21
CA ALA A 92 -21.24 -16.87 10.47
C ALA A 92 -20.00 -16.97 9.58
N PHE A 93 -18.86 -17.35 10.17
CA PHE A 93 -17.65 -17.64 9.37
C PHE A 93 -17.90 -18.86 8.49
N LYS A 94 -17.76 -18.71 7.19
CA LYS A 94 -17.87 -19.79 6.21
C LYS A 94 -16.66 -19.74 5.29
N PHE A 95 -15.94 -20.85 5.22
CA PHE A 95 -14.83 -21.00 4.27
C PHE A 95 -15.39 -21.54 2.96
N ASP A 96 -15.06 -20.91 1.84
CA ASP A 96 -15.47 -21.33 0.52
C ASP A 96 -14.36 -22.19 -0.12
N GLU A 97 -14.60 -23.50 -0.22
CA GLU A 97 -13.67 -24.44 -0.84
C GLU A 97 -13.45 -24.16 -2.35
N ALA A 98 -14.38 -23.48 -3.03
CA ALA A 98 -14.20 -23.10 -4.42
C ALA A 98 -13.01 -22.14 -4.62
N MET A 99 -12.67 -21.35 -3.60
CA MET A 99 -11.48 -20.50 -3.64
C MET A 99 -10.18 -21.28 -3.74
N VAL A 100 -10.12 -22.50 -3.18
CA VAL A 100 -8.95 -23.37 -3.26
C VAL A 100 -8.76 -23.84 -4.70
N ASP A 101 -9.85 -24.24 -5.37
CA ASP A 101 -9.82 -24.66 -6.76
C ASP A 101 -9.41 -23.51 -7.69
N GLU A 102 -9.95 -22.33 -7.44
CA GLU A 102 -9.59 -21.13 -8.21
C GLU A 102 -8.12 -20.74 -8.01
N GLN A 103 -7.63 -20.74 -6.76
CA GLN A 103 -6.22 -20.45 -6.48
C GLN A 103 -5.29 -21.48 -7.10
N LEU A 104 -5.68 -22.76 -7.07
CA LEU A 104 -4.94 -23.84 -7.70
C LEU A 104 -4.90 -23.66 -9.22
N ARG A 105 -6.03 -23.28 -9.84
CA ARG A 105 -6.10 -22.95 -11.26
C ARG A 105 -5.14 -21.81 -11.61
N MET A 106 -5.13 -20.71 -10.82
CA MET A 106 -4.21 -19.60 -11.03
C MET A 106 -2.74 -20.02 -10.90
N VAL A 107 -2.42 -20.89 -9.95
CA VAL A 107 -1.06 -21.44 -9.82
C VAL A 107 -0.68 -22.20 -11.07
N LEU A 108 -1.52 -23.14 -11.55
CA LEU A 108 -1.25 -23.89 -12.76
C LEU A 108 -1.14 -22.99 -14.00
N GLU A 109 -1.99 -21.97 -14.10
CA GLU A 109 -1.95 -21.00 -15.20
C GLU A 109 -0.65 -20.18 -15.21
N SER A 110 -0.07 -19.88 -14.04
CA SER A 110 1.22 -19.17 -13.97
C SER A 110 2.39 -19.98 -14.53
N TYR A 111 2.23 -21.31 -14.60
CA TYR A 111 3.17 -22.25 -15.23
C TYR A 111 2.74 -22.65 -16.66
N ALA A 112 1.73 -22.00 -17.21
CA ALA A 112 1.33 -22.28 -18.59
C ALA A 112 2.48 -21.99 -19.57
N SER A 113 2.62 -22.86 -20.54
CA SER A 113 3.56 -22.70 -21.66
C SER A 113 2.79 -22.53 -22.97
N TYR A 114 3.41 -21.87 -23.94
CA TYR A 114 2.86 -21.74 -25.26
C TYR A 114 3.59 -22.73 -26.18
N VAL A 115 2.85 -23.68 -26.69
CA VAL A 115 3.38 -24.74 -27.55
C VAL A 115 2.77 -24.64 -28.95
N ARG A 116 3.54 -25.01 -29.98
CA ARG A 116 3.04 -25.05 -31.35
C ARG A 116 1.77 -25.90 -31.42
N CYS A 117 0.77 -25.37 -32.07
CA CYS A 117 -0.49 -26.07 -32.33
C CYS A 117 -0.85 -26.03 -33.82
N ASP A 118 -1.90 -26.73 -34.20
CA ASP A 118 -2.40 -26.69 -35.58
C ASP A 118 -2.81 -25.26 -35.96
N PRO A 119 -2.57 -24.84 -37.22
CA PRO A 119 -2.96 -23.53 -37.68
C PRO A 119 -4.45 -23.26 -37.46
N HIS A 120 -4.77 -22.19 -36.77
CA HIS A 120 -6.13 -21.72 -36.50
C HIS A 120 -6.16 -20.21 -36.43
N PRO A 121 -7.32 -19.53 -36.52
CA PRO A 121 -7.45 -18.10 -36.29
C PRO A 121 -7.07 -17.75 -34.87
N LEU A 122 -6.09 -16.83 -34.68
CA LEU A 122 -5.62 -16.40 -33.36
C LEU A 122 -6.76 -15.81 -32.53
N GLY A 123 -6.96 -16.34 -31.33
CA GLY A 123 -7.88 -15.87 -30.31
C GLY A 123 -7.19 -15.14 -29.15
N GLU A 124 -7.97 -14.64 -28.19
CA GLU A 124 -7.48 -13.81 -27.06
C GLU A 124 -6.51 -14.53 -26.09
N ASN A 125 -6.49 -15.86 -26.09
CA ASN A 125 -5.64 -16.65 -25.18
C ASN A 125 -4.49 -17.34 -25.89
N ASP A 126 -4.29 -17.07 -27.18
CA ASP A 126 -3.25 -17.70 -27.96
C ASP A 126 -1.95 -16.88 -27.93
N ALA A 127 -0.91 -17.47 -28.41
CA ALA A 127 0.31 -16.77 -28.77
C ALA A 127 0.66 -17.06 -30.22
N ALA A 128 1.43 -16.18 -30.81
CA ALA A 128 1.96 -16.38 -32.14
C ALA A 128 3.43 -16.01 -32.18
N ARG A 129 4.19 -16.78 -32.90
CA ARG A 129 5.50 -16.33 -33.34
C ARG A 129 5.31 -15.44 -34.54
N ILE A 130 5.64 -14.14 -34.40
CA ILE A 130 5.40 -13.14 -35.43
C ILE A 130 6.71 -12.54 -35.92
N LYS A 131 6.75 -12.25 -37.21
CA LYS A 131 7.71 -11.36 -37.82
C LYS A 131 7.07 -9.97 -37.95
N VAL A 132 7.80 -8.94 -37.54
CA VAL A 132 7.35 -7.57 -37.58
C VAL A 132 8.35 -6.73 -38.35
N GLU A 133 7.90 -6.09 -39.42
CA GLU A 133 8.66 -5.10 -40.16
C GLU A 133 7.98 -3.74 -39.94
N ALA A 134 8.64 -2.85 -39.16
CA ALA A 134 8.12 -1.55 -38.78
C ALA A 134 8.97 -0.41 -39.36
N THR A 135 8.30 0.61 -39.88
CA THR A 135 8.93 1.84 -40.38
C THR A 135 8.25 3.07 -39.81
N GLN A 136 8.99 4.15 -39.64
CA GLN A 136 8.49 5.45 -39.21
C GLN A 136 9.13 6.53 -40.07
N GLY A 137 8.31 7.35 -40.74
CA GLY A 137 8.82 8.35 -41.68
C GLY A 137 9.72 7.76 -42.78
N GLY A 138 9.43 6.53 -43.24
CA GLY A 138 10.23 5.79 -44.25
C GLY A 138 11.57 5.20 -43.75
N LYS A 139 11.86 5.26 -42.44
CA LYS A 139 13.04 4.66 -41.82
C LYS A 139 12.68 3.43 -41.01
N PRO A 140 13.52 2.34 -41.04
CA PRO A 140 13.27 1.16 -40.24
C PRO A 140 13.20 1.46 -38.73
N HIS A 141 12.14 1.03 -38.04
CA HIS A 141 11.97 1.17 -36.61
C HIS A 141 12.55 -0.08 -35.89
N LYS A 142 13.82 -0.01 -35.50
CA LYS A 142 14.61 -1.17 -35.01
C LYS A 142 14.03 -1.82 -33.74
N ASN A 143 13.40 -1.03 -32.87
CA ASN A 143 12.88 -1.54 -31.60
C ASN A 143 11.58 -2.37 -31.73
N LEU A 144 10.84 -2.18 -32.82
CA LEU A 144 9.63 -2.91 -33.11
C LEU A 144 9.82 -4.01 -34.15
N SER A 145 10.82 -3.87 -35.03
CA SER A 145 11.12 -4.87 -36.08
C SER A 145 11.75 -6.11 -35.48
N THR A 146 11.26 -7.29 -35.89
CA THR A 146 11.77 -8.59 -35.45
C THR A 146 11.56 -9.65 -36.54
N ASP A 147 12.50 -10.57 -36.66
CA ASP A 147 12.41 -11.71 -37.60
C ASP A 147 11.68 -12.93 -36.99
N GLY A 148 11.32 -12.88 -35.71
CA GLY A 148 10.58 -13.94 -35.04
C GLY A 148 10.52 -13.75 -33.54
N ARG A 149 9.44 -13.16 -33.05
CA ARG A 149 9.17 -12.98 -31.62
C ARG A 149 7.84 -13.63 -31.26
N THR A 150 7.80 -14.32 -30.13
CA THR A 150 6.51 -14.77 -29.58
C THR A 150 5.75 -13.58 -29.00
N TYR A 151 4.54 -13.40 -29.47
CA TYR A 151 3.57 -12.43 -28.95
C TYR A 151 2.41 -13.19 -28.33
N ILE A 152 2.10 -12.84 -27.09
CA ILE A 152 0.98 -13.45 -26.33
C ILE A 152 -0.21 -12.49 -26.42
N MET A 153 -1.33 -12.98 -26.91
CA MET A 153 -2.56 -12.21 -27.01
C MET A 153 -3.12 -11.90 -25.61
N GLY A 154 -3.71 -10.73 -25.41
CA GLY A 154 -4.25 -10.29 -24.12
C GLY A 154 -3.25 -9.60 -23.19
N MET A 155 -1.94 -9.67 -23.47
CA MET A 155 -0.94 -9.00 -22.62
C MET A 155 -0.73 -7.52 -22.95
N ASN A 156 -1.26 -7.01 -24.05
CA ASN A 156 -1.17 -5.61 -24.48
C ASN A 156 0.26 -5.02 -24.42
N LEU A 157 1.26 -5.85 -24.75
CA LEU A 157 2.69 -5.46 -24.70
C LEU A 157 3.10 -4.48 -25.83
N LEU A 158 2.26 -4.31 -26.83
CA LEU A 158 2.45 -3.41 -27.95
C LEU A 158 1.34 -2.35 -27.98
N PRO A 159 1.54 -1.23 -28.69
CA PRO A 159 0.61 -0.13 -28.71
C PRO A 159 -0.83 -0.53 -29.06
N GLU A 160 -1.78 0.25 -28.57
CA GLU A 160 -3.20 0.01 -28.77
C GLU A 160 -3.53 -0.13 -30.27
N GLY A 161 -4.34 -1.12 -30.60
CA GLY A 161 -4.69 -1.45 -31.99
C GLY A 161 -3.80 -2.52 -32.64
N PHE A 162 -2.57 -2.79 -32.14
CA PHE A 162 -1.71 -3.83 -32.69
C PHE A 162 -2.37 -5.22 -32.55
N GLU A 163 -2.83 -5.54 -31.36
CA GLU A 163 -3.44 -6.85 -31.05
C GLU A 163 -4.74 -7.08 -31.81
N LYS A 164 -5.58 -6.05 -31.96
CA LYS A 164 -6.82 -6.12 -32.76
C LYS A 164 -6.56 -6.53 -34.21
N ASN A 165 -5.38 -6.20 -34.74
CA ASN A 165 -5.00 -6.56 -36.10
C ASN A 165 -4.47 -7.99 -36.22
N LEU A 166 -4.01 -8.59 -35.14
CA LEU A 166 -3.58 -9.98 -35.06
C LEU A 166 -4.75 -10.95 -34.87
N LEU A 167 -5.82 -10.51 -34.19
CA LEU A 167 -6.98 -11.35 -33.96
C LEU A 167 -7.55 -11.87 -35.28
N GLY A 168 -7.76 -13.20 -35.33
CA GLY A 168 -8.28 -13.89 -36.50
C GLY A 168 -7.29 -14.20 -37.61
N MET A 169 -5.99 -13.74 -37.50
CA MET A 169 -4.94 -14.15 -38.42
C MET A 169 -4.53 -15.61 -38.19
N THR A 170 -4.12 -16.30 -39.25
CA THR A 170 -3.63 -17.68 -39.19
C THR A 170 -2.15 -17.76 -39.58
N GLU A 171 -1.54 -18.90 -39.35
CA GLU A 171 -0.15 -19.17 -39.76
C GLU A 171 0.01 -18.91 -41.28
N GLY A 172 0.99 -18.09 -41.62
CA GLY A 172 1.28 -17.65 -42.99
C GLY A 172 0.62 -16.35 -43.41
N ASP A 173 -0.36 -15.84 -42.66
CA ASP A 173 -1.00 -14.57 -42.95
C ASP A 173 -0.06 -13.39 -42.72
N SER A 174 -0.17 -12.36 -43.59
CA SER A 174 0.54 -11.11 -43.45
C SER A 174 -0.44 -9.95 -43.55
N LYS A 175 -0.32 -8.97 -42.66
CA LYS A 175 -1.17 -7.79 -42.60
C LYS A 175 -0.36 -6.54 -42.36
N SER A 176 -0.66 -5.48 -43.13
CA SER A 176 -0.05 -4.16 -42.94
C SER A 176 -1.08 -3.20 -42.34
N PHE A 177 -0.67 -2.45 -41.33
CA PHE A 177 -1.47 -1.42 -40.65
C PHE A 177 -0.56 -0.33 -40.07
N SER A 178 -1.16 0.78 -39.68
CA SER A 178 -0.44 1.88 -38.99
C SER A 178 -1.09 2.17 -37.65
N PHE A 179 -0.29 2.67 -36.72
CA PHE A 179 -0.76 3.14 -35.41
C PHE A 179 0.10 4.30 -34.92
N ASP A 180 -0.50 5.13 -34.05
CA ASP A 180 0.17 6.26 -33.44
C ASP A 180 0.87 5.82 -32.14
N ILE A 181 1.98 6.47 -31.78
CA ILE A 181 2.67 6.24 -30.51
C ILE A 181 1.92 7.00 -29.42
N PRO A 182 1.40 6.33 -28.38
CA PRO A 182 0.78 7.02 -27.26
C PRO A 182 1.74 8.02 -26.59
N GLY A 183 1.32 9.29 -26.47
CA GLY A 183 2.14 10.34 -25.86
C GLY A 183 3.19 10.98 -26.77
N ALA A 184 3.20 10.69 -28.08
CA ALA A 184 4.06 11.39 -29.04
C ALA A 184 3.64 12.85 -29.25
N GLU A 185 4.60 13.71 -29.58
CA GLU A 185 4.31 15.13 -29.92
C GLU A 185 3.44 15.24 -31.18
N GLU A 186 2.56 16.26 -31.23
CA GLU A 186 1.73 16.55 -32.41
C GLU A 186 2.63 16.69 -33.65
N GLY A 187 2.34 15.88 -34.70
CA GLY A 187 3.11 15.87 -35.95
C GLY A 187 4.15 14.76 -36.05
N THR A 188 4.22 13.86 -35.10
CA THR A 188 5.04 12.65 -35.21
C THR A 188 4.43 11.70 -36.24
N ASP A 189 5.25 11.21 -37.20
CA ASP A 189 4.78 10.27 -38.21
C ASP A 189 4.28 8.96 -37.54
N PRO A 190 3.16 8.39 -38.02
CA PRO A 190 2.66 7.11 -37.52
C PRO A 190 3.66 5.98 -37.84
N ILE A 191 3.61 4.93 -37.03
CA ILE A 191 4.39 3.73 -37.32
C ILE A 191 3.60 2.86 -38.31
N GLU A 192 4.20 2.62 -39.45
CA GLU A 192 3.72 1.64 -40.44
C GLU A 192 4.33 0.28 -40.11
N CYS A 193 3.48 -0.72 -39.97
CA CYS A 193 3.89 -2.04 -39.54
C CYS A 193 3.32 -3.12 -40.46
N THR A 194 4.16 -4.04 -40.89
CA THR A 194 3.74 -5.29 -41.55
C THR A 194 4.06 -6.45 -40.62
N VAL A 195 3.02 -7.19 -40.22
CA VAL A 195 3.14 -8.36 -39.35
C VAL A 195 2.80 -9.61 -40.12
N THR A 196 3.66 -10.62 -39.97
CA THR A 196 3.47 -11.97 -40.54
C THR A 196 3.42 -12.97 -39.41
N VAL A 197 2.39 -13.79 -39.35
CA VAL A 197 2.28 -14.91 -38.41
C VAL A 197 3.11 -16.08 -38.91
N LEU A 198 4.18 -16.40 -38.20
CA LEU A 198 5.09 -17.50 -38.57
C LEU A 198 4.63 -18.85 -38.02
N GLU A 199 4.00 -18.83 -36.84
CA GLU A 199 3.59 -20.05 -36.14
C GLU A 199 2.49 -19.71 -35.11
N CYS A 200 1.43 -20.51 -35.09
CA CYS A 200 0.41 -20.43 -34.05
C CYS A 200 0.85 -21.25 -32.82
N GLN A 201 0.66 -20.68 -31.64
CA GLN A 201 0.98 -21.33 -30.37
C GLN A 201 -0.23 -21.25 -29.42
N CYS A 202 -0.63 -22.40 -28.89
CA CYS A 202 -1.72 -22.51 -27.94
C CYS A 202 -1.20 -22.53 -26.50
N LYS A 203 -1.92 -21.87 -25.60
CA LYS A 203 -1.66 -21.93 -24.17
C LYS A 203 -1.90 -23.35 -23.67
N LYS A 204 -0.88 -23.97 -23.14
CA LYS A 204 -0.94 -25.28 -22.49
C LYS A 204 -0.73 -25.11 -21.00
N VAL A 205 -1.81 -25.24 -20.25
CA VAL A 205 -1.78 -25.28 -18.78
C VAL A 205 -1.36 -26.69 -18.37
N PRO A 206 -0.40 -26.85 -17.44
CA PRO A 206 -0.01 -28.17 -16.97
C PRO A 206 -1.15 -28.83 -16.20
N GLU A 207 -1.19 -30.16 -16.28
CA GLU A 207 -2.08 -30.95 -15.42
C GLU A 207 -1.48 -31.07 -14.02
N LEU A 208 -2.33 -31.03 -13.00
CA LEU A 208 -1.93 -31.21 -11.63
C LEU A 208 -1.65 -32.70 -11.37
N THR A 209 -0.38 -33.07 -11.42
CA THR A 209 0.09 -34.43 -11.06
C THR A 209 1.13 -34.32 -9.93
N ASP A 210 1.35 -35.44 -9.23
CA ASP A 210 2.35 -35.49 -8.16
C ASP A 210 3.76 -35.19 -8.72
N GLU A 211 4.09 -35.73 -9.88
CA GLU A 211 5.37 -35.51 -10.57
C GLU A 211 5.55 -34.04 -10.96
N TRP A 212 4.47 -33.38 -11.41
CA TRP A 212 4.53 -31.97 -11.73
C TRP A 212 4.79 -31.11 -10.48
N VAL A 213 4.12 -31.42 -9.36
CA VAL A 213 4.31 -30.69 -8.10
C VAL A 213 5.75 -30.88 -7.59
N GLU A 214 6.26 -32.12 -7.57
CA GLU A 214 7.64 -32.41 -7.14
C GLU A 214 8.69 -31.64 -7.96
N GLN A 215 8.45 -31.46 -9.27
CA GLN A 215 9.38 -30.77 -10.17
C GLN A 215 9.31 -29.24 -10.09
N ASN A 216 8.14 -28.67 -9.82
CA ASN A 216 7.89 -27.23 -9.99
C ASN A 216 7.65 -26.48 -8.70
N ILE A 217 7.18 -27.15 -7.63
CA ILE A 217 6.86 -26.50 -6.35
C ILE A 217 7.84 -26.94 -5.27
N PRO A 218 8.76 -26.06 -4.85
CA PRO A 218 9.74 -26.40 -3.82
C PRO A 218 9.06 -26.90 -2.52
N MET A 219 9.63 -27.92 -1.90
CA MET A 219 9.22 -28.49 -0.61
C MET A 219 7.88 -29.24 -0.60
N LEU A 220 7.19 -29.39 -1.73
CA LEU A 220 5.98 -30.18 -1.84
C LEU A 220 6.21 -31.38 -2.77
N ASN A 221 5.60 -32.53 -2.45
CA ASN A 221 5.88 -33.81 -3.10
C ASN A 221 4.68 -34.39 -3.86
N ASN A 222 3.47 -33.81 -3.73
CA ASN A 222 2.28 -34.29 -4.38
C ASN A 222 1.18 -33.23 -4.46
N ALA A 223 0.19 -33.48 -5.30
CA ALA A 223 -0.94 -32.59 -5.55
C ALA A 223 -1.82 -32.36 -4.32
N GLU A 224 -1.98 -33.36 -3.47
CA GLU A 224 -2.75 -33.24 -2.23
C GLU A 224 -2.07 -32.28 -1.24
N ALA A 225 -0.75 -32.36 -1.09
CA ALA A 225 0.03 -31.45 -0.24
C ALA A 225 -0.04 -29.99 -0.73
N LEU A 226 0.00 -29.76 -2.06
CA LEU A 226 -0.18 -28.44 -2.64
C LEU A 226 -1.58 -27.89 -2.34
N ARG A 227 -2.63 -28.70 -2.55
CA ARG A 227 -4.00 -28.32 -2.25
C ARG A 227 -4.19 -27.99 -0.76
N ALA A 228 -3.64 -28.83 0.12
CA ALA A 228 -3.70 -28.63 1.57
C ALA A 228 -2.99 -27.34 1.98
N SER A 229 -1.81 -27.04 1.44
CA SER A 229 -1.05 -25.81 1.70
C SER A 229 -1.82 -24.57 1.25
N ILE A 230 -2.41 -24.57 0.05
CA ILE A 230 -3.24 -23.47 -0.45
C ILE A 230 -4.45 -23.27 0.46
N ARG A 231 -5.14 -24.37 0.81
CA ARG A 231 -6.31 -24.33 1.70
C ARG A 231 -5.98 -23.74 3.06
N GLU A 232 -4.87 -24.16 3.67
CA GLU A 232 -4.43 -23.65 4.96
C GLU A 232 -4.11 -22.14 4.89
N ALA A 233 -3.40 -21.70 3.86
CA ALA A 233 -3.08 -20.29 3.65
C ALA A 233 -4.34 -19.43 3.46
N LEU A 234 -5.29 -19.86 2.62
CA LEU A 234 -6.54 -19.16 2.39
C LEU A 234 -7.42 -19.13 3.64
N LEU A 235 -7.51 -20.26 4.36
CA LEU A 235 -8.25 -20.33 5.62
C LEU A 235 -7.69 -19.38 6.66
N ALA A 236 -6.36 -19.37 6.85
CA ALA A 236 -5.69 -18.45 7.77
C ALA A 236 -5.93 -16.97 7.38
N GLN A 237 -5.86 -16.67 6.09
CA GLN A 237 -6.15 -15.32 5.57
C GLN A 237 -7.59 -14.91 5.84
N GLN A 238 -8.57 -15.76 5.55
CA GLN A 238 -9.98 -15.44 5.79
C GLN A 238 -10.31 -15.33 7.28
N GLN A 239 -9.71 -16.18 8.12
CA GLN A 239 -9.85 -16.07 9.58
C GLN A 239 -9.28 -14.75 10.11
N ALA A 240 -8.13 -14.32 9.58
CA ALA A 240 -7.55 -13.03 9.94
C ALA A 240 -8.45 -11.87 9.52
N GLN A 241 -9.00 -11.89 8.30
CA GLN A 241 -9.95 -10.88 7.82
C GLN A 241 -11.25 -10.85 8.65
N TYR A 242 -11.77 -12.02 8.99
CA TYR A 242 -12.96 -12.13 9.84
C TYR A 242 -12.71 -11.57 11.24
N ARG A 243 -11.56 -11.85 11.82
CA ARG A 243 -11.16 -11.28 13.12
C ARG A 243 -10.98 -9.77 13.05
N GLU A 244 -10.39 -9.25 11.97
CA GLU A 244 -10.23 -7.81 11.77
C GLU A 244 -11.58 -7.10 11.64
N MET A 245 -12.52 -7.70 10.93
CA MET A 245 -13.92 -7.23 10.87
C MET A 245 -14.53 -7.16 12.27
N GLN A 246 -14.38 -8.21 13.07
CA GLN A 246 -14.90 -8.22 14.46
C GLN A 246 -14.26 -7.11 15.32
N LEU A 247 -12.94 -6.94 15.23
CA LEU A 247 -12.20 -5.88 15.93
C LEU A 247 -12.68 -4.48 15.52
N SER A 248 -12.95 -4.27 14.22
CA SER A 248 -13.51 -3.02 13.73
C SER A 248 -14.92 -2.78 14.29
N MET A 249 -15.78 -3.78 14.27
CA MET A 249 -17.16 -3.66 14.74
C MET A 249 -17.25 -3.35 16.25
N VAL A 250 -16.45 -4.01 17.07
CA VAL A 250 -16.43 -3.72 18.53
C VAL A 250 -15.87 -2.32 18.81
N ALA A 251 -14.86 -1.88 18.03
CA ALA A 251 -14.33 -0.52 18.16
C ALA A 251 -15.35 0.55 17.74
N ASP A 252 -16.10 0.30 16.66
CA ASP A 252 -17.18 1.18 16.21
C ASP A 252 -18.29 1.29 17.27
N GLU A 253 -18.70 0.16 17.87
CA GLU A 253 -19.72 0.16 18.90
C GLU A 253 -19.25 0.86 20.19
N LEU A 254 -17.99 0.68 20.58
CA LEU A 254 -17.38 1.43 21.68
C LEU A 254 -17.33 2.94 21.37
N ALA A 255 -16.95 3.29 20.13
CA ALA A 255 -16.84 4.68 19.67
C ALA A 255 -18.17 5.44 19.76
N ARG A 256 -19.32 4.77 19.63
CA ARG A 256 -20.64 5.38 19.82
C ARG A 256 -20.89 5.84 21.26
N ARG A 257 -20.15 5.31 22.22
CA ARG A 257 -20.22 5.69 23.64
C ARG A 257 -19.27 6.82 24.00
N PHE A 258 -18.53 7.35 23.02
CA PHE A 258 -17.57 8.43 23.23
C PHE A 258 -18.28 9.71 23.70
N GLU A 259 -17.81 10.26 24.81
CA GLU A 259 -18.31 11.51 25.37
C GLU A 259 -17.21 12.55 25.37
N GLY A 260 -17.37 13.60 24.58
CA GLY A 260 -16.40 14.67 24.50
C GLY A 260 -16.46 15.43 23.17
N ALA A 261 -15.77 16.56 23.14
CA ALA A 261 -15.58 17.35 21.93
C ALA A 261 -14.08 17.37 21.58
N ILE A 262 -13.76 16.81 20.41
CA ILE A 262 -12.43 16.88 19.84
C ILE A 262 -12.32 18.21 19.08
N ALA A 263 -11.22 18.95 19.29
CA ALA A 263 -11.01 20.22 18.62
C ALA A 263 -10.87 20.02 17.10
N ASP A 264 -11.41 20.96 16.34
CA ASP A 264 -11.39 20.89 14.86
C ASP A 264 -9.96 20.80 14.30
N GLU A 265 -9.02 21.48 14.94
CA GLU A 265 -7.61 21.44 14.54
C GLU A 265 -7.01 20.02 14.62
N VAL A 266 -7.50 19.17 15.53
CA VAL A 266 -7.05 17.77 15.64
C VAL A 266 -7.56 16.95 14.44
N TYR A 267 -8.81 17.16 14.05
CA TYR A 267 -9.38 16.53 12.86
C TYR A 267 -8.66 16.96 11.58
N GLU A 268 -8.38 18.26 11.45
CA GLU A 268 -7.66 18.79 10.29
C GLU A 268 -6.24 18.23 10.21
N SER A 269 -5.53 18.17 11.33
CA SER A 269 -4.18 17.59 11.40
C SER A 269 -4.18 16.10 11.01
N MET A 270 -5.17 15.34 11.46
CA MET A 270 -5.32 13.93 11.09
C MET A 270 -5.63 13.77 9.60
N ARG A 271 -6.58 14.55 9.06
CA ARG A 271 -6.88 14.57 7.61
C ARG A 271 -5.62 14.85 6.79
N ASP A 272 -4.83 15.84 7.18
CA ASP A 272 -3.61 16.22 6.48
C ASP A 272 -2.56 15.10 6.53
N THR A 273 -2.47 14.41 7.66
CA THR A 273 -1.61 13.21 7.80
C THR A 273 -2.08 12.10 6.86
N LEU A 274 -3.38 11.80 6.80
CA LEU A 274 -3.94 10.81 5.88
C LEU A 274 -3.66 11.19 4.42
N MET A 275 -3.83 12.49 4.07
CA MET A 275 -3.52 13.01 2.74
C MET A 275 -2.06 12.79 2.36
N GLN A 276 -1.13 13.05 3.27
CA GLN A 276 0.30 12.82 3.02
C GLN A 276 0.65 11.34 2.88
N ASN A 277 0.01 10.47 3.67
CA ASN A 277 0.19 9.02 3.56
C ASN A 277 -0.26 8.50 2.19
N VAL A 278 -1.42 8.96 1.70
CA VAL A 278 -1.91 8.60 0.36
C VAL A 278 -0.94 9.09 -0.72
N LYS A 279 -0.47 10.34 -0.64
CA LYS A 279 0.53 10.88 -1.58
C LYS A 279 1.81 10.04 -1.59
N GLY A 280 2.31 9.69 -0.40
CA GLY A 280 3.51 8.87 -0.27
C GLY A 280 3.34 7.46 -0.86
N SER A 281 2.20 6.82 -0.62
CA SER A 281 1.89 5.49 -1.16
C SER A 281 1.76 5.50 -2.70
N LEU A 282 1.07 6.48 -3.26
CA LEU A 282 0.94 6.64 -4.71
C LEU A 282 2.30 6.90 -5.38
N ALA A 283 3.13 7.76 -4.78
CA ALA A 283 4.46 8.04 -5.29
C ALA A 283 5.35 6.78 -5.32
N GLN A 284 5.26 5.90 -4.31
CA GLN A 284 5.97 4.62 -4.29
C GLN A 284 5.50 3.65 -5.40
N GLN A 285 4.24 3.75 -5.80
CA GLN A 285 3.65 2.97 -6.89
C GLN A 285 3.84 3.61 -8.27
N GLY A 286 4.48 4.79 -8.34
CA GLY A 286 4.66 5.54 -9.58
C GLY A 286 3.37 6.17 -10.14
N LEU A 287 2.33 6.28 -9.31
CA LEU A 287 1.03 6.85 -9.71
C LEU A 287 0.98 8.34 -9.41
N GLN A 288 0.28 9.10 -10.27
CA GLN A 288 0.09 10.54 -10.10
C GLN A 288 -1.06 10.82 -9.14
N PHE A 289 -0.79 11.65 -8.12
CA PHE A 289 -1.79 12.01 -7.12
C PHE A 289 -3.00 12.74 -7.72
N ASP A 290 -2.78 13.64 -8.68
CA ASP A 290 -3.85 14.44 -9.29
C ASP A 290 -4.82 13.58 -10.12
N GLU A 291 -4.30 12.58 -10.82
CA GLU A 291 -5.10 11.60 -11.57
C GLU A 291 -5.95 10.74 -10.63
N PHE A 292 -5.33 10.24 -9.56
CA PHE A 292 -6.05 9.47 -8.54
C PHE A 292 -7.20 10.28 -7.92
N VAL A 293 -6.92 11.53 -7.51
CA VAL A 293 -7.92 12.41 -6.91
C VAL A 293 -9.03 12.76 -7.90
N ALA A 294 -8.72 12.95 -9.19
CA ALA A 294 -9.73 13.17 -10.22
C ALA A 294 -10.71 12.01 -10.34
N MET A 295 -10.23 10.76 -10.26
CA MET A 295 -11.08 9.55 -10.22
C MET A 295 -11.96 9.46 -8.96
N GLN A 296 -11.54 10.09 -7.86
CA GLN A 296 -12.30 10.15 -6.60
C GLN A 296 -13.29 11.34 -6.52
N GLY A 297 -13.60 11.96 -7.65
CA GLY A 297 -14.53 13.11 -7.71
C GLY A 297 -13.90 14.45 -7.39
N GLY A 298 -12.57 14.55 -7.41
CA GLY A 298 -11.81 15.78 -7.22
C GLY A 298 -11.38 16.03 -5.77
N ILE A 299 -10.48 17.02 -5.61
CA ILE A 299 -9.79 17.28 -4.32
C ILE A 299 -10.76 17.61 -3.18
N GLN A 300 -11.88 18.27 -3.46
CA GLN A 300 -12.84 18.63 -2.42
C GLN A 300 -13.56 17.40 -1.86
N GLN A 301 -14.06 16.53 -2.74
CA GLN A 301 -14.74 15.29 -2.34
C GLN A 301 -13.77 14.35 -1.65
N PHE A 302 -12.57 14.18 -2.17
CA PHE A 302 -11.52 13.38 -1.57
C PHE A 302 -11.14 13.90 -0.17
N SER A 303 -10.94 15.22 0.00
CA SER A 303 -10.66 15.83 1.31
C SER A 303 -11.81 15.63 2.31
N MET A 304 -13.06 15.71 1.85
CA MET A 304 -14.22 15.44 2.71
C MET A 304 -14.27 13.98 3.15
N MET A 305 -14.00 13.04 2.27
CA MET A 305 -13.90 11.62 2.59
C MET A 305 -12.81 11.37 3.65
N LEU A 306 -11.62 11.95 3.48
CA LEU A 306 -10.54 11.86 4.47
C LEU A 306 -10.91 12.50 5.81
N MET A 307 -11.71 13.58 5.81
CA MET A 307 -12.20 14.18 7.05
C MET A 307 -13.15 13.25 7.81
N VAL A 308 -14.04 12.57 7.11
CA VAL A 308 -14.92 11.55 7.73
C VAL A 308 -14.10 10.41 8.32
N GLN A 309 -13.13 9.91 7.57
CA GLN A 309 -12.20 8.87 8.03
C GLN A 309 -11.38 9.33 9.25
N ALA A 310 -10.86 10.56 9.23
CA ALA A 310 -10.11 11.13 10.34
C ALA A 310 -10.96 11.22 11.61
N ARG A 311 -12.22 11.63 11.48
CA ARG A 311 -13.18 11.67 12.61
C ARG A 311 -13.42 10.29 13.21
N GLN A 312 -13.69 9.31 12.37
CA GLN A 312 -13.90 7.94 12.82
C GLN A 312 -12.67 7.40 13.55
N MET A 313 -11.49 7.50 12.94
CA MET A 313 -10.23 7.01 13.53
C MET A 313 -9.90 7.67 14.88
N LEU A 314 -10.12 8.99 14.99
CA LEU A 314 -9.85 9.71 16.24
C LEU A 314 -10.82 9.31 17.35
N VAL A 315 -12.12 9.24 17.06
CA VAL A 315 -13.13 8.85 18.06
C VAL A 315 -12.91 7.40 18.53
N GLN A 316 -12.68 6.46 17.60
CA GLN A 316 -12.31 5.09 17.95
C GLN A 316 -11.04 5.03 18.79
N GLY A 317 -9.98 5.75 18.37
CA GLY A 317 -8.72 5.77 19.11
C GLY A 317 -8.87 6.30 20.53
N TYR A 318 -9.59 7.40 20.72
CA TYR A 318 -9.82 7.96 22.05
C TYR A 318 -10.74 7.09 22.91
N ALA A 319 -11.73 6.43 22.31
CA ALA A 319 -12.58 5.47 23.02
C ALA A 319 -11.74 4.28 23.54
N LEU A 320 -10.84 3.76 22.74
CA LEU A 320 -9.91 2.69 23.13
C LEU A 320 -8.90 3.17 24.20
N ASP A 321 -8.42 4.40 24.09
CA ASP A 321 -7.55 5.01 25.12
C ASP A 321 -8.29 5.13 26.47
N ALA A 322 -9.59 5.50 26.45
CA ALA A 322 -10.44 5.55 27.64
C ALA A 322 -10.64 4.17 28.27
N LEU A 323 -10.93 3.16 27.44
CA LEU A 323 -11.06 1.77 27.89
C LEU A 323 -9.76 1.25 28.51
N PHE A 324 -8.62 1.50 27.86
CA PHE A 324 -7.30 1.10 28.35
C PHE A 324 -7.04 1.65 29.77
N ARG A 325 -7.37 2.94 29.99
CA ARG A 325 -7.25 3.59 31.31
C ARG A 325 -8.22 3.02 32.34
N HIS A 326 -9.49 2.86 31.96
CA HIS A 326 -10.55 2.35 32.84
C HIS A 326 -10.21 0.96 33.38
N GLU A 327 -9.76 0.06 32.50
CA GLU A 327 -9.37 -1.31 32.86
C GLU A 327 -7.96 -1.39 33.47
N LYS A 328 -7.29 -0.24 33.65
CA LYS A 328 -5.93 -0.17 34.25
C LYS A 328 -4.93 -1.09 33.56
N MET A 329 -5.03 -1.22 32.24
CA MET A 329 -4.17 -2.08 31.47
C MET A 329 -2.72 -1.56 31.50
N THR A 330 -1.77 -2.49 31.43
CA THR A 330 -0.34 -2.19 31.33
C THR A 330 0.22 -2.81 30.06
N LEU A 331 1.24 -2.21 29.46
CA LEU A 331 1.91 -2.73 28.29
C LEU A 331 3.13 -3.55 28.69
N ASP A 332 3.34 -4.65 27.99
CA ASP A 332 4.55 -5.43 28.01
C ASP A 332 5.29 -5.36 26.65
N ASP A 333 6.41 -6.07 26.55
CA ASP A 333 7.24 -6.05 25.34
C ASP A 333 6.54 -6.70 24.13
N GLU A 334 5.68 -7.70 24.36
CA GLU A 334 4.90 -8.35 23.31
C GLU A 334 3.82 -7.42 22.73
N ASP A 335 3.21 -6.58 23.55
CA ASP A 335 2.25 -5.56 23.11
C ASP A 335 2.94 -4.54 22.17
N ILE A 336 4.15 -4.10 22.53
CA ILE A 336 4.96 -3.21 21.69
C ILE A 336 5.33 -3.89 20.36
N MET A 337 5.74 -5.16 20.43
CA MET A 337 6.04 -5.93 19.22
C MET A 337 4.80 -6.17 18.35
N ALA A 338 3.62 -6.29 18.94
CA ALA A 338 2.37 -6.37 18.20
C ALA A 338 2.07 -5.06 17.44
N ALA A 339 2.32 -3.90 18.05
CA ALA A 339 2.23 -2.61 17.36
C ALA A 339 3.24 -2.51 16.20
N CYS A 340 4.48 -2.96 16.41
CA CYS A 340 5.48 -3.00 15.35
C CYS A 340 5.07 -3.92 14.19
N ARG A 341 4.48 -5.09 14.47
CA ARG A 341 3.94 -6.00 13.44
C ARG A 341 2.78 -5.37 12.65
N ALA A 342 1.93 -4.60 13.32
CA ALA A 342 0.86 -3.87 12.64
C ALA A 342 1.38 -2.78 11.69
N MET A 343 2.51 -2.13 12.04
CA MET A 343 3.14 -1.09 11.22
C MET A 343 3.98 -1.66 10.08
N ASN A 344 4.73 -2.72 10.34
CA ASN A 344 5.58 -3.39 9.35
C ASN A 344 5.58 -4.90 9.61
N PRO A 345 4.65 -5.64 8.99
CA PRO A 345 4.55 -7.08 9.17
C PRO A 345 5.81 -7.85 8.71
N ALA A 346 6.53 -7.33 7.72
CA ALA A 346 7.70 -7.99 7.15
C ALA A 346 8.93 -7.90 8.07
N ASP A 347 9.12 -6.77 8.77
CA ASP A 347 10.25 -6.57 9.69
C ASP A 347 9.85 -5.69 10.89
N PRO A 348 9.17 -6.26 11.89
CA PRO A 348 8.76 -5.55 13.10
C PRO A 348 9.94 -5.02 13.92
N THR A 349 11.06 -5.73 13.89
CA THR A 349 12.25 -5.35 14.67
C THR A 349 12.89 -4.08 14.14
N THR A 350 12.97 -3.94 12.83
CA THR A 350 13.46 -2.71 12.20
C THR A 350 12.48 -1.56 12.41
N ALA A 351 11.15 -1.80 12.34
CA ALA A 351 10.15 -0.79 12.67
C ALA A 351 10.35 -0.26 14.10
N ARG A 352 10.51 -1.14 15.09
CA ARG A 352 10.81 -0.75 16.48
C ARG A 352 12.05 0.13 16.58
N ARG A 353 13.15 -0.32 16.00
CA ARG A 353 14.43 0.40 16.04
C ARG A 353 14.34 1.79 15.42
N GLN A 354 13.63 1.91 14.30
CA GLN A 354 13.42 3.18 13.63
C GLN A 354 12.56 4.14 14.46
N MET A 355 11.45 3.67 15.02
CA MET A 355 10.56 4.50 15.84
C MET A 355 11.26 4.96 17.12
N GLU A 356 11.94 4.08 17.84
CA GLU A 356 12.72 4.42 19.04
C GLU A 356 13.89 5.34 18.68
N GLY A 357 14.60 5.07 17.58
CA GLY A 357 15.72 5.88 17.09
C GLY A 357 15.32 7.27 16.61
N ASN A 358 14.06 7.47 16.25
CA ASN A 358 13.50 8.77 15.86
C ASN A 358 12.74 9.48 17.00
N GLY A 359 12.79 8.96 18.23
CA GLY A 359 12.08 9.52 19.38
C GLY A 359 10.56 9.35 19.32
N GLN A 360 10.07 8.40 18.55
CA GLN A 360 8.65 8.13 18.34
C GLN A 360 8.13 6.93 19.14
N ALA A 361 8.84 6.52 20.20
CA ALA A 361 8.44 5.39 21.05
C ALA A 361 7.06 5.64 21.72
N PHE A 362 6.67 6.90 21.93
CA PHE A 362 5.33 7.23 22.43
C PHE A 362 4.23 6.78 21.46
N VAL A 363 4.44 6.84 20.14
CA VAL A 363 3.49 6.37 19.11
C VAL A 363 3.34 4.85 19.20
N LEU A 364 4.44 4.12 19.40
CA LEU A 364 4.39 2.68 19.61
C LEU A 364 3.56 2.31 20.84
N ARG A 365 3.77 3.02 21.97
CA ARG A 365 3.00 2.78 23.19
C ARG A 365 1.51 3.09 23.00
N GLU A 366 1.17 4.16 22.31
CA GLU A 366 -0.22 4.50 22.00
C GLU A 366 -0.87 3.42 21.13
N THR A 367 -0.22 3.03 20.05
CA THR A 367 -0.71 1.98 19.14
C THR A 367 -0.86 0.65 19.88
N ALA A 368 0.14 0.27 20.69
CA ALA A 368 0.11 -0.95 21.48
C ALA A 368 -1.06 -0.96 22.48
N GLY A 369 -1.30 0.18 23.16
CA GLY A 369 -2.40 0.35 24.09
C GLY A 369 -3.75 0.16 23.43
N ARG A 370 -3.96 0.79 22.27
CA ARG A 370 -5.19 0.66 21.49
C ARG A 370 -5.41 -0.76 20.96
N LEU A 371 -4.36 -1.40 20.44
CA LEU A 371 -4.44 -2.79 19.99
C LEU A 371 -4.77 -3.74 21.14
N LYS A 372 -4.19 -3.53 22.32
CA LYS A 372 -4.48 -4.32 23.52
C LYS A 372 -5.93 -4.11 23.99
N ALA A 373 -6.35 -2.87 24.08
CA ALA A 373 -7.72 -2.53 24.47
C ALA A 373 -8.75 -3.11 23.49
N ASN A 374 -8.50 -3.03 22.20
CA ASN A 374 -9.41 -3.56 21.18
C ASN A 374 -9.51 -5.10 21.22
N ARG A 375 -8.39 -5.79 21.43
CA ARG A 375 -8.38 -7.26 21.64
C ARG A 375 -9.16 -7.65 22.89
N TRP A 376 -8.91 -6.95 24.00
CA TRP A 376 -9.64 -7.16 25.23
C TRP A 376 -11.14 -6.92 25.07
N LEU A 377 -11.52 -5.85 24.34
CA LEU A 377 -12.90 -5.51 24.03
C LEU A 377 -13.60 -6.63 23.26
N LEU A 378 -12.94 -7.19 22.24
CA LEU A 378 -13.49 -8.32 21.48
C LEU A 378 -13.66 -9.58 22.34
N GLU A 379 -12.72 -9.85 23.24
CA GLU A 379 -12.76 -11.01 24.14
C GLU A 379 -13.88 -10.93 25.17
N HIS A 380 -14.35 -9.71 25.49
CA HIS A 380 -15.43 -9.46 26.47
C HIS A 380 -16.76 -9.02 25.82
N ALA A 381 -16.80 -8.95 24.49
CA ALA A 381 -18.00 -8.55 23.76
C ALA A 381 -19.06 -9.65 23.71
N ASP A 382 -20.31 -9.25 23.72
CA ASP A 382 -21.46 -10.12 23.45
C ASP A 382 -21.62 -10.29 21.93
N ILE A 383 -21.18 -11.43 21.40
CA ILE A 383 -21.18 -11.69 19.96
C ILE A 383 -22.39 -12.55 19.59
N THR A 384 -23.29 -12.02 18.78
CA THR A 384 -24.38 -12.74 18.15
C THR A 384 -24.00 -13.11 16.71
N ILE A 385 -24.13 -14.39 16.38
CA ILE A 385 -23.89 -14.86 15.00
C ILE A 385 -25.20 -14.82 14.23
N SER A 386 -25.22 -14.11 13.12
CA SER A 386 -26.34 -14.04 12.20
C SER A 386 -26.15 -15.06 11.06
N ASP A 387 -27.22 -15.77 10.71
CA ASP A 387 -27.23 -16.66 9.53
C ASP A 387 -27.41 -15.90 8.20
N GLU A 388 -27.76 -14.62 8.27
CA GLU A 388 -27.88 -13.75 7.10
C GLU A 388 -26.49 -13.25 6.67
N GLN A 389 -26.12 -13.54 5.45
CA GLN A 389 -24.96 -12.86 4.82
C GLN A 389 -25.37 -11.40 4.57
N PRO A 390 -24.50 -10.41 4.90
CA PRO A 390 -24.73 -9.05 4.43
C PRO A 390 -24.83 -9.09 2.90
N GLU A 391 -25.95 -8.63 2.36
CA GLU A 391 -26.03 -8.41 0.91
C GLU A 391 -24.88 -7.49 0.52
N ALA A 392 -24.02 -7.96 -0.38
CA ALA A 392 -23.01 -7.11 -0.97
C ALA A 392 -23.73 -5.94 -1.63
N GLU A 393 -23.53 -4.72 -1.11
CA GLU A 393 -23.99 -3.51 -1.76
C GLU A 393 -23.45 -3.55 -3.19
N LYS A 394 -24.37 -3.69 -4.15
CA LYS A 394 -24.02 -3.54 -5.55
C LYS A 394 -23.59 -2.09 -5.73
N PRO A 395 -22.43 -1.83 -6.32
CA PRO A 395 -22.08 -0.46 -6.69
C PRO A 395 -23.14 0.04 -7.68
N GLU A 396 -23.79 1.15 -7.30
CA GLU A 396 -24.63 1.95 -8.21
C GLU A 396 -23.78 2.63 -9.30
#